data_97212c76eb7873a6b0bc29f37c75dffd
#
_entry.id   97212c76eb7873a6b0bc29f37c75dffd
#
_cell.length_a   1.000
_cell.length_b   1.000
_cell.length_c   1.000
_cell.angle_alpha   90.00
_cell.angle_beta   90.00
_cell.angle_gamma   90.00
#
_symmetry.space_group_name_H-M   'P 1'
#
loop_
_entity.id
_entity.type
_entity.pdbx_description
1 polymer ?
#
loop_
_entity_poly.entity_id
_entity_poly.type
_entity_poly.pdbx_seq_one_letter_code
_entity_poly.pdbx_strand_id
1 'polypeptide(L)'
;MDPEILSILQCPISKGALRLATAAELRTINERIRNSALRRPDGSLVETELTECLLCESARLCYPIRDGLPVLLADEAFDLSQLQGADIAG
;
A
#
# COMPACT_ATOMS: atom_id res chain seq x y z
N MET A 1 -7.24 -11.36 4.31
CA MET A 1 -6.14 -12.14 3.71
C MET A 1 -5.64 -13.17 4.71
N ASP A 2 -5.36 -14.37 4.25
CA ASP A 2 -4.90 -15.45 5.12
C ASP A 2 -3.50 -15.16 5.66
N PRO A 3 -3.27 -15.24 6.99
CA PRO A 3 -1.95 -15.02 7.56
C PRO A 3 -0.86 -15.93 6.99
N GLU A 4 -1.21 -17.16 6.61
CA GLU A 4 -0.23 -18.07 6.01
C GLU A 4 0.24 -17.57 4.65
N ILE A 5 -0.68 -17.05 3.85
CA ILE A 5 -0.34 -16.47 2.54
C ILE A 5 0.52 -15.23 2.75
N LEU A 6 0.14 -14.40 3.70
CA LEU A 6 0.88 -13.18 4.00
C LEU A 6 2.33 -13.46 4.40
N SER A 7 2.56 -14.53 5.15
CA SER A 7 3.89 -14.86 5.63
C SER A 7 4.86 -15.30 4.53
N ILE A 8 4.33 -15.74 3.37
CA ILE A 8 5.17 -16.16 2.25
C ILE A 8 5.30 -15.08 1.16
N LEU A 9 4.55 -14.00 1.27
CA LEU A 9 4.64 -12.90 0.31
C LEU A 9 5.83 -12.02 0.63
N GLN A 10 6.47 -11.52 -0.43
CA GLN A 10 7.60 -10.61 -0.30
C GLN A 10 7.41 -9.44 -1.25
N CYS A 11 7.92 -8.29 -0.82
CA CYS A 11 7.94 -7.12 -1.69
C CYS A 11 8.79 -7.43 -2.94
N PRO A 12 8.25 -7.26 -4.14
CA PRO A 12 9.00 -7.56 -5.37
C PRO A 12 10.21 -6.66 -5.58
N ILE A 13 10.25 -5.51 -4.92
CA ILE A 13 11.33 -4.54 -5.08
C ILE A 13 12.42 -4.76 -4.04
N SER A 14 12.07 -4.80 -2.76
CA SER A 14 13.06 -4.89 -1.68
C SER A 14 13.27 -6.30 -1.16
N LYS A 15 12.39 -7.24 -1.50
CA LYS A 15 12.36 -8.61 -0.95
C LYS A 15 12.05 -8.62 0.54
N GLY A 16 11.65 -7.49 1.10
CA GLY A 16 11.28 -7.39 2.51
C GLY A 16 9.91 -7.98 2.81
N ALA A 17 9.62 -8.16 4.08
CA ALA A 17 8.34 -8.68 4.53
C ALA A 17 7.21 -7.68 4.28
N LEU A 18 6.02 -8.19 4.02
CA LEU A 18 4.82 -7.39 3.83
C LEU A 18 3.90 -7.58 5.04
N ARG A 19 3.13 -6.55 5.36
CA ARG A 19 2.09 -6.64 6.39
C ARG A 19 0.83 -5.92 5.92
N LEU A 20 -0.30 -6.32 6.49
CA LEU A 20 -1.55 -5.62 6.21
C LEU A 20 -1.52 -4.25 6.88
N ALA A 21 -2.06 -3.25 6.20
CA ALA A 21 -2.25 -1.94 6.80
C ALA A 21 -3.28 -2.03 7.93
N THR A 22 -3.06 -1.27 8.99
CA THR A 22 -4.04 -1.15 10.07
C THR A 22 -5.22 -0.32 9.58
N ALA A 23 -6.33 -0.36 10.34
CA ALA A 23 -7.51 0.44 9.99
C ALA A 23 -7.18 1.93 9.94
N ALA A 24 -6.34 2.41 10.86
CA ALA A 24 -5.94 3.82 10.88
C ALA A 24 -5.09 4.18 9.65
N GLU A 25 -4.15 3.32 9.30
CA GLU A 25 -3.30 3.52 8.12
C GLU A 25 -4.13 3.52 6.85
N LEU A 26 -5.04 2.57 6.73
CA LEU A 26 -5.91 2.46 5.56
C LEU A 26 -6.81 3.70 5.42
N ARG A 27 -7.32 4.22 6.54
CA ARG A 27 -8.11 5.43 6.54
C ARG A 27 -7.32 6.62 6.00
N THR A 28 -6.08 6.76 6.45
CA THR A 28 -5.19 7.83 5.98
C THR A 28 -4.93 7.71 4.48
N ILE A 29 -4.65 6.50 4.02
CA ILE A 29 -4.42 6.23 2.60
C ILE A 29 -5.65 6.62 1.79
N ASN A 30 -6.83 6.20 2.23
CA ASN A 30 -8.07 6.50 1.51
C ASN A 30 -8.42 7.99 1.53
N GLU A 31 -8.07 8.70 2.59
CA GLU A 31 -8.22 10.16 2.61
C GLU A 31 -7.38 10.82 1.54
N ARG A 32 -6.14 10.37 1.38
CA ARG A 32 -5.26 10.89 0.32
C ARG A 32 -5.81 10.58 -1.07
N ILE A 33 -6.39 9.38 -1.22
CA ILE A 33 -7.01 9.01 -2.49
C ILE A 33 -8.18 9.94 -2.80
N ARG A 34 -9.07 10.18 -1.84
CA ARG A 34 -10.21 11.08 -2.03
C ARG A 34 -9.80 12.50 -2.35
N ASN A 35 -8.67 12.95 -1.81
CA ASN A 35 -8.17 14.30 -2.03
C ASN A 35 -7.29 14.41 -3.27
N SER A 36 -7.23 13.37 -4.09
CA SER A 36 -6.40 13.33 -5.30
C SER A 36 -4.93 13.62 -5.00
N ALA A 37 -4.46 13.12 -3.85
CA ALA A 37 -3.11 13.41 -3.37
C ALA A 37 -2.19 12.19 -3.43
N LEU A 38 -2.67 11.06 -3.94
CA LEU A 38 -1.88 9.84 -4.00
C LEU A 38 -1.66 9.42 -5.44
N ARG A 39 -0.39 9.24 -5.81
CA ARG A 39 -0.02 8.90 -7.19
C ARG A 39 0.76 7.61 -7.26
N ARG A 40 0.58 6.89 -8.36
CA ARG A 40 1.38 5.72 -8.70
C ARG A 40 2.74 6.15 -9.24
N PRO A 41 3.69 5.22 -9.39
CA PRO A 41 5.02 5.55 -9.92
C PRO A 41 5.02 6.23 -11.29
N ASP A 42 4.02 5.96 -12.12
CA ASP A 42 3.91 6.58 -13.44
C ASP A 42 3.29 7.99 -13.39
N GLY A 43 2.96 8.48 -12.20
CA GLY A 43 2.36 9.79 -12.02
C GLY A 43 0.84 9.82 -12.07
N SER A 44 0.19 8.70 -12.41
CA SER A 44 -1.27 8.66 -12.44
C SER A 44 -1.86 8.68 -11.04
N LEU A 45 -3.05 9.27 -10.91
CA LEU A 45 -3.72 9.33 -9.62
C LEU A 45 -4.34 7.98 -9.25
N VAL A 46 -4.24 7.65 -7.97
CA VAL A 46 -5.00 6.54 -7.41
C VAL A 46 -6.38 7.07 -7.11
N GLU A 47 -7.38 6.59 -7.82
CA GLU A 47 -8.74 7.13 -7.74
C GLU A 47 -9.72 6.27 -6.95
N THR A 48 -9.42 4.98 -6.82
CA THR A 48 -10.31 4.04 -6.13
C THR A 48 -9.82 3.80 -4.72
N GLU A 49 -10.69 4.02 -3.73
CA GLU A 49 -10.37 3.71 -2.34
C GLU A 49 -10.14 2.21 -2.17
N LEU A 50 -9.30 1.88 -1.21
CA LEU A 50 -8.90 0.50 -0.95
C LEU A 50 -9.63 -0.04 0.28
N THR A 51 -10.03 -1.30 0.21
CA THR A 51 -10.58 -1.99 1.38
C THR A 51 -9.49 -2.61 2.21
N GLU A 52 -8.39 -2.99 1.55
CA GLU A 52 -7.19 -3.53 2.20
C GLU A 52 -5.97 -3.16 1.38
N CYS A 53 -4.82 -3.12 2.02
CA CYS A 53 -3.55 -2.96 1.32
C CYS A 53 -2.41 -3.56 2.13
N LEU A 54 -1.31 -3.86 1.44
CA LEU A 54 -0.09 -4.39 2.05
C LEU A 54 0.97 -3.30 2.10
N LEU A 55 1.66 -3.23 3.23
CA LEU A 55 2.75 -2.26 3.41
C LEU A 55 4.08 -2.97 3.44
N CYS A 56 5.05 -2.42 2.72
CA CYS A 56 6.44 -2.83 2.79
C CYS A 56 7.23 -1.72 3.46
N GLU A 57 7.59 -1.92 4.73
CA GLU A 57 8.28 -0.89 5.49
C GLU A 57 9.70 -0.65 5.01
N SER A 58 10.39 -1.71 4.57
CA SER A 58 11.77 -1.58 4.12
C SER A 58 11.90 -0.77 2.83
N ALA A 59 10.91 -0.87 1.94
CA ALA A 59 10.90 -0.10 0.70
C ALA A 59 10.00 1.13 0.79
N ARG A 60 9.24 1.28 1.88
CA ARG A 60 8.26 2.35 2.09
C ARG A 60 7.26 2.42 0.94
N LEU A 61 6.71 1.26 0.60
CA LEU A 61 5.75 1.12 -0.50
C LEU A 61 4.46 0.48 0.00
N CYS A 62 3.37 0.77 -0.69
CA CYS A 62 2.08 0.18 -0.43
C CYS A 62 1.57 -0.50 -1.69
N TYR A 63 1.08 -1.72 -1.53
CA TYR A 63 0.49 -2.50 -2.62
C TYR A 63 -1.00 -2.68 -2.36
N PRO A 64 -1.86 -2.41 -3.33
CA PRO A 64 -3.29 -2.59 -3.14
C PRO A 64 -3.67 -4.07 -3.11
N ILE A 65 -4.75 -4.38 -2.39
CA ILE A 65 -5.40 -5.68 -2.45
C ILE A 65 -6.75 -5.45 -3.11
N ARG A 66 -6.99 -6.11 -4.23
CA ARG A 66 -8.24 -5.99 -4.98
C ARG A 66 -8.92 -7.35 -5.04
N ASP A 67 -10.20 -7.39 -4.65
CA ASP A 67 -11.00 -8.63 -4.63
C ASP A 67 -10.30 -9.74 -3.86
N GLY A 68 -9.66 -9.38 -2.74
CA GLY A 68 -8.96 -10.34 -1.90
C GLY A 68 -7.61 -10.79 -2.43
N LEU A 69 -7.15 -10.23 -3.56
CA LEU A 69 -5.88 -10.60 -4.18
C LEU A 69 -4.88 -9.46 -4.10
N PRO A 70 -3.67 -9.73 -3.59
CA PRO A 70 -2.63 -8.69 -3.55
C PRO A 70 -2.11 -8.41 -4.96
N VAL A 71 -1.98 -7.12 -5.29
CA VAL A 71 -1.45 -6.69 -6.57
C VAL A 71 0.00 -6.27 -6.35
N LEU A 72 0.92 -7.21 -6.50
CA LEU A 72 2.35 -7.00 -6.22
C LEU A 72 3.11 -6.61 -7.48
N LEU A 73 2.62 -5.56 -8.14
CA LEU A 73 3.24 -5.03 -9.35
C LEU A 73 3.90 -3.69 -9.01
N ALA A 74 5.11 -3.50 -9.52
CA ALA A 74 5.83 -2.25 -9.28
C ALA A 74 5.02 -1.03 -9.74
N ASP A 75 4.26 -1.17 -10.83
CA ASP A 75 3.43 -0.09 -11.37
C ASP A 75 2.26 0.28 -10.46
N GLU A 76 1.86 -0.60 -9.56
CA GLU A 76 0.76 -0.38 -8.64
C GLU A 76 1.23 0.01 -7.24
N ALA A 77 2.54 -0.08 -6.98
CA ALA A 77 3.11 0.26 -5.68
C ALA A 77 3.22 1.78 -5.57
N PHE A 78 2.57 2.36 -4.57
CA PHE A 78 2.72 3.79 -4.37
C PHE A 78 3.59 4.07 -3.13
N ASP A 79 4.33 5.16 -3.22
CA ASP A 79 5.32 5.54 -2.23
C ASP A 79 4.65 6.09 -0.97
N LEU A 80 5.01 5.53 0.18
CA LEU A 80 4.46 5.97 1.46
C LEU A 80 4.95 7.37 1.85
N SER A 81 5.99 7.88 1.23
CA SER A 81 6.46 9.25 1.48
C SER A 81 5.40 10.29 1.12
N GLN A 82 4.47 9.95 0.23
CA GLN A 82 3.34 10.82 -0.12
C GLN A 82 2.39 11.03 1.06
N LEU A 83 2.52 10.21 2.10
CA LEU A 83 1.71 10.28 3.31
C LEU A 83 2.47 10.95 4.44
N GLN A 84 3.49 11.70 4.12
CA GLN A 84 4.33 12.38 5.11
C GLN A 84 3.48 13.25 6.03
N GLY A 85 3.72 13.12 7.33
CA GLY A 85 2.92 13.83 8.32
C GLY A 85 1.69 13.06 8.80
N ALA A 86 1.39 11.91 8.20
CA ALA A 86 0.29 11.06 8.61
C ALA A 86 0.75 9.97 9.57
N ASP A 87 -0.22 9.31 10.22
CA ASP A 87 0.04 8.22 11.17
C ASP A 87 0.36 6.91 10.47
N ILE A 88 1.36 6.92 9.61
CA ILE A 88 1.83 5.72 8.93
C ILE A 88 3.23 5.41 9.45
N ALA A 89 3.44 4.16 9.87
CA ALA A 89 4.73 3.70 10.34
C ALA A 89 5.76 3.76 9.21
N GLY A 90 6.96 4.17 9.54
CA GLY A 90 8.03 4.20 8.56
C GLY A 90 8.79 5.49 8.51
#